data_6c494eb77acedfed335c19ee6c82ce57
#
_entry.id   6c494eb77acedfed335c19ee6c82ce57
#
_cell.length_a   1.000
_cell.length_b   1.000
_cell.length_c   1.000
_cell.angle_alpha   90.00
_cell.angle_beta   90.00
_cell.angle_gamma   90.00
#
_symmetry.space_group_name_H-M   'P 1'
#
loop_
_entity.id
_entity.type
_entity.pdbx_description
1 polymer ?
#
loop_
_entity_poly.entity_id
_entity_poly.type
_entity_poly.pdbx_seq_one_letter_code
_entity_poly.pdbx_strand_id
1 'polypeptide(L)'
;MAIHTQESLSGFIASEPHLSFTEKGDARLFVKIGQEHYRREDDGSFTQTETTFHDLVAFRKTAERAHQRFAKGDKFVAEGYTHHYDRTDDTGQTVKAEEFIAKKIGHDLARTRYTVDRPRRTQATDSLDAGLEDAAL
;
A
#
# COMPACT_ATOMS: atom_id res chain seq x y z
N MET A 1 26.70 2.43 10.76
CA MET A 1 25.35 1.87 11.04
C MET A 1 24.73 1.39 9.74
N ALA A 2 24.18 0.21 9.73
CA ALA A 2 23.59 -0.36 8.51
C ALA A 2 22.17 0.17 8.30
N ILE A 3 21.77 0.26 7.02
CA ILE A 3 20.39 0.64 6.67
C ILE A 3 19.45 -0.51 7.04
N HIS A 4 18.35 -0.16 7.67
CA HIS A 4 17.28 -1.11 7.98
C HIS A 4 16.25 -1.08 6.85
N THR A 5 15.94 -2.25 6.29
CA THR A 5 14.99 -2.36 5.19
C THR A 5 13.77 -3.18 5.57
N GLN A 6 12.69 -2.99 4.83
CA GLN A 6 11.41 -3.68 5.05
C GLN A 6 10.92 -4.27 3.74
N GLU A 7 10.04 -5.26 3.84
CA GLU A 7 9.40 -5.82 2.66
C GLU A 7 8.43 -4.82 2.06
N SER A 8 8.42 -4.75 0.75
CA SER A 8 7.53 -3.84 0.02
C SER A 8 6.76 -4.59 -1.06
N LEU A 9 5.65 -3.98 -1.43
CA LEU A 9 4.76 -4.46 -2.48
C LEU A 9 4.30 -3.25 -3.27
N SER A 10 4.27 -3.36 -4.59
CA SER A 10 3.71 -2.30 -5.44
C SER A 10 2.74 -2.90 -6.44
N GLY A 11 1.86 -2.05 -6.95
CA GLY A 11 0.85 -2.47 -7.91
C GLY A 11 -0.19 -1.39 -8.09
N PHE A 12 -1.42 -1.80 -8.39
CA PHE A 12 -2.52 -0.86 -8.57
C PHE A 12 -3.74 -1.30 -7.75
N ILE A 13 -4.56 -0.32 -7.41
CA ILE A 13 -5.81 -0.57 -6.67
C ILE A 13 -6.83 -1.13 -7.66
N ALA A 14 -7.28 -2.36 -7.45
CA ALA A 14 -8.12 -3.08 -8.40
C ALA A 14 -9.60 -3.08 -8.03
N SER A 15 -9.95 -2.64 -6.82
CA SER A 15 -11.34 -2.53 -6.39
C SER A 15 -11.53 -1.26 -5.58
N GLU A 16 -12.79 -0.91 -5.32
CA GLU A 16 -13.06 0.20 -4.40
C GLU A 16 -12.61 -0.19 -3.00
N PRO A 17 -11.86 0.68 -2.30
CA PRO A 17 -11.46 0.38 -0.93
C PRO A 17 -12.67 0.27 -0.01
N HIS A 18 -12.67 -0.76 0.81
CA HIS A 18 -13.75 -1.02 1.76
C HIS A 18 -13.27 -0.84 3.19
N LEU A 19 -13.93 0.06 3.92
CA LEU A 19 -13.59 0.33 5.31
C LEU A 19 -14.61 -0.34 6.23
N SER A 20 -14.11 -1.07 7.22
CA SER A 20 -14.93 -1.68 8.25
C SER A 20 -14.24 -1.46 9.60
N PHE A 21 -14.84 -1.99 10.66
CA PHE A 21 -14.27 -1.86 12.00
C PHE A 21 -14.23 -3.22 12.66
N THR A 22 -13.13 -3.47 13.38
CA THR A 22 -12.94 -4.72 14.11
C THR A 22 -13.79 -4.70 15.39
N GLU A 23 -13.87 -5.84 16.06
CA GLU A 23 -14.59 -5.94 17.34
C GLU A 23 -14.04 -4.97 18.38
N LYS A 24 -12.76 -4.66 18.31
CA LYS A 24 -12.12 -3.69 19.21
C LYS A 24 -12.34 -2.24 18.80
N GLY A 25 -13.03 -2.01 17.67
CA GLY A 25 -13.28 -0.67 17.19
C GLY A 25 -12.21 -0.08 16.31
N ASP A 26 -11.20 -0.86 15.93
CA ASP A 26 -10.15 -0.40 15.02
C ASP A 26 -10.63 -0.40 13.58
N ALA A 27 -10.27 0.64 12.83
CA ALA A 27 -10.57 0.68 11.40
C ALA A 27 -9.79 -0.42 10.67
N ARG A 28 -10.44 -1.04 9.70
CA ARG A 28 -9.85 -2.07 8.85
C ARG A 28 -10.19 -1.78 7.41
N LEU A 29 -9.16 -1.64 6.59
CA LEU A 29 -9.33 -1.46 5.16
C LEU A 29 -9.11 -2.79 4.46
N PHE A 30 -9.99 -3.09 3.52
CA PHE A 30 -9.81 -4.21 2.60
C PHE A 30 -9.90 -3.68 1.17
N VAL A 31 -8.96 -4.09 0.33
CA VAL A 31 -8.96 -3.70 -1.07
C VAL A 31 -8.30 -4.81 -1.89
N LYS A 32 -8.86 -5.05 -3.08
CA LYS A 32 -8.22 -5.94 -4.05
C LYS A 32 -7.18 -5.14 -4.80
N ILE A 33 -5.99 -5.70 -4.93
CA ILE A 33 -4.89 -5.08 -5.67
C ILE A 33 -4.48 -5.96 -6.83
N GLY A 34 -3.86 -5.35 -7.82
CA GLY A 34 -3.32 -6.08 -8.97
C GLY A 34 -1.83 -5.85 -9.09
N GLN A 35 -1.14 -6.89 -9.51
CA GLN A 35 0.28 -6.80 -9.86
C GLN A 35 0.45 -7.23 -11.29
N GLU A 36 1.08 -6.36 -12.07
CA GLU A 36 1.46 -6.67 -13.45
C GLU A 36 2.81 -7.36 -13.42
N HIS A 37 2.94 -8.44 -14.19
CA HIS A 37 4.16 -9.20 -14.28
C HIS A 37 4.71 -9.12 -15.69
N TYR A 38 6.04 -9.13 -15.82
CA TYR A 38 6.71 -8.98 -17.09
C TYR A 38 7.76 -10.06 -17.25
N ARG A 39 7.89 -10.58 -18.49
CA ARG A 39 8.94 -11.50 -18.85
C ARG A 39 9.94 -10.78 -19.73
N ARG A 40 11.23 -10.93 -19.41
CA ARG A 40 12.27 -10.38 -20.25
C ARG A 40 12.48 -11.26 -21.47
N GLU A 41 12.44 -10.67 -22.66
CA GLU A 41 12.65 -11.36 -23.90
C GLU A 41 14.16 -11.36 -24.26
N ASP A 42 14.55 -12.21 -25.22
CA ASP A 42 15.94 -12.35 -25.62
C ASP A 42 16.53 -11.07 -26.17
N ASP A 43 15.72 -10.21 -26.77
CA ASP A 43 16.15 -8.93 -27.33
C ASP A 43 16.26 -7.82 -26.31
N GLY A 44 16.02 -8.12 -25.02
CA GLY A 44 16.05 -7.15 -23.95
C GLY A 44 14.75 -6.42 -23.70
N SER A 45 13.74 -6.62 -24.56
CA SER A 45 12.41 -6.06 -24.32
C SER A 45 11.67 -6.84 -23.26
N PHE A 46 10.51 -6.29 -22.79
CA PHE A 46 9.68 -6.95 -21.79
C PHE A 46 8.30 -7.19 -22.37
N THR A 47 7.77 -8.38 -22.12
CA THR A 47 6.40 -8.73 -22.49
C THR A 47 5.58 -8.86 -21.22
N GLN A 48 4.45 -8.15 -21.17
CA GLN A 48 3.53 -8.29 -20.05
C GLN A 48 2.91 -9.67 -20.06
N THR A 49 3.04 -10.37 -18.94
CA THR A 49 2.43 -11.68 -18.75
C THR A 49 1.14 -11.52 -17.97
N GLU A 50 0.69 -12.55 -17.29
CA GLU A 50 -0.56 -12.53 -16.55
C GLU A 50 -0.52 -11.53 -15.40
N THR A 51 -1.59 -10.72 -15.27
CA THR A 51 -1.79 -9.87 -14.10
C THR A 51 -2.38 -10.73 -12.99
N THR A 52 -1.80 -10.65 -11.80
CA THR A 52 -2.32 -11.37 -10.64
C THR A 52 -3.03 -10.42 -9.69
N PHE A 53 -4.01 -10.93 -8.96
CA PHE A 53 -4.81 -10.13 -8.02
C PHE A 53 -4.66 -10.70 -6.62
N HIS A 54 -4.57 -9.81 -5.65
CA HIS A 54 -4.29 -10.17 -4.27
C HIS A 54 -5.10 -9.29 -3.33
N ASP A 55 -5.20 -9.73 -2.09
CA ASP A 55 -5.88 -8.96 -1.05
C ASP A 55 -4.88 -8.13 -0.28
N LEU A 56 -5.23 -6.89 -0.02
CA LEU A 56 -4.45 -5.99 0.81
C LEU A 56 -5.31 -5.50 1.96
N VAL A 57 -4.77 -5.54 3.16
CA VAL A 57 -5.44 -5.13 4.38
C VAL A 57 -4.57 -4.13 5.10
N ALA A 58 -5.21 -3.13 5.71
CA ALA A 58 -4.53 -2.16 6.57
C ALA A 58 -5.40 -1.90 7.78
N PHE A 59 -4.81 -1.38 8.84
CA PHE A 59 -5.51 -1.15 10.09
C PHE A 59 -5.30 0.25 10.61
N ARG A 60 -6.24 0.70 11.43
CA ARG A 60 -6.14 1.95 12.21
C ARG A 60 -5.96 3.16 11.31
N LYS A 61 -4.99 4.01 11.63
CA LYS A 61 -4.80 5.27 10.90
C LYS A 61 -4.46 5.04 9.43
N THR A 62 -3.65 4.03 9.13
CA THR A 62 -3.32 3.69 7.75
C THR A 62 -4.58 3.33 6.97
N ALA A 63 -5.48 2.55 7.57
CA ALA A 63 -6.75 2.17 6.94
C ALA A 63 -7.62 3.39 6.67
N GLU A 64 -7.76 4.26 7.64
CA GLU A 64 -8.59 5.47 7.50
C GLU A 64 -8.06 6.40 6.41
N ARG A 65 -6.76 6.64 6.41
CA ARG A 65 -6.13 7.53 5.43
C ARG A 65 -6.16 6.93 4.03
N ALA A 66 -5.88 5.63 3.92
CA ALA A 66 -5.91 4.96 2.61
C ALA A 66 -7.33 4.97 2.03
N HIS A 67 -8.35 4.75 2.85
CA HIS A 67 -9.73 4.81 2.41
C HIS A 67 -10.09 6.19 1.86
N GLN A 68 -9.57 7.26 2.47
CA GLN A 68 -9.82 8.63 2.03
C GLN A 68 -9.09 9.00 0.75
N ARG A 69 -7.92 8.41 0.50
CA ARG A 69 -7.00 8.89 -0.53
C ARG A 69 -6.87 8.01 -1.75
N PHE A 70 -7.16 6.71 -1.63
CA PHE A 70 -7.00 5.78 -2.73
C PHE A 70 -8.32 5.52 -3.44
N ALA A 71 -8.24 5.41 -4.75
CA ALA A 71 -9.36 5.04 -5.60
C ALA A 71 -8.92 3.94 -6.55
N LYS A 72 -9.90 3.23 -7.08
CA LYS A 72 -9.65 2.18 -8.07
C LYS A 72 -8.83 2.75 -9.24
N GLY A 73 -7.78 2.03 -9.59
CA GLY A 73 -6.86 2.43 -10.67
C GLY A 73 -5.58 3.10 -10.19
N ASP A 74 -5.54 3.59 -8.95
CA ASP A 74 -4.36 4.26 -8.43
C ASP A 74 -3.18 3.31 -8.32
N LYS A 75 -1.99 3.82 -8.62
CA LYS A 75 -0.73 3.09 -8.44
C LYS A 75 -0.21 3.35 -7.04
N PHE A 76 0.28 2.31 -6.38
CA PHE A 76 0.68 2.41 -4.98
C PHE A 76 1.97 1.66 -4.69
N VAL A 77 2.60 2.00 -3.58
CA VAL A 77 3.69 1.26 -2.95
C VAL A 77 3.31 1.07 -1.48
N ALA A 78 3.48 -0.13 -0.99
CA ALA A 78 3.17 -0.44 0.41
C ALA A 78 4.33 -1.17 1.07
N GLU A 79 4.46 -0.97 2.36
CA GLU A 79 5.43 -1.67 3.21
C GLU A 79 4.65 -2.46 4.26
N GLY A 80 5.06 -3.70 4.47
CA GLY A 80 4.40 -4.56 5.44
C GLY A 80 4.86 -6.01 5.34
N TYR A 81 3.92 -6.92 5.39
CA TYR A 81 4.25 -8.34 5.35
C TYR A 81 3.08 -9.16 4.81
N THR A 82 3.40 -10.35 4.28
CA THR A 82 2.38 -11.29 3.81
C THR A 82 1.91 -12.14 4.99
N HIS A 83 0.61 -12.21 5.17
CA HIS A 83 -0.03 -13.02 6.18
C HIS A 83 -0.70 -14.21 5.52
N HIS A 84 -0.32 -15.40 5.93
CA HIS A 84 -0.89 -16.65 5.43
C HIS A 84 -1.92 -17.18 6.40
N TYR A 85 -3.06 -17.65 5.88
CA TYR A 85 -4.12 -18.19 6.72
C TYR A 85 -4.90 -19.24 5.95
N ASP A 86 -5.68 -20.05 6.68
CA ASP A 86 -6.55 -21.04 6.08
C ASP A 86 -7.98 -20.47 6.03
N ARG A 87 -8.66 -20.70 4.92
CA ARG A 87 -10.08 -20.37 4.82
C ARG A 87 -10.84 -21.54 4.24
N THR A 88 -12.15 -21.55 4.46
CA THR A 88 -13.03 -22.58 3.90
C THR A 88 -13.63 -22.05 2.61
N ASP A 89 -13.51 -22.81 1.52
CA ASP A 89 -14.09 -22.43 0.25
C ASP A 89 -15.58 -22.81 0.17
N ASP A 90 -16.20 -22.54 -0.98
CA ASP A 90 -17.62 -22.80 -1.20
C ASP A 90 -17.98 -24.28 -1.11
N THR A 91 -17.02 -25.16 -1.30
CA THR A 91 -17.23 -26.61 -1.23
C THR A 91 -16.99 -27.18 0.17
N GLY A 92 -16.66 -26.33 1.12
CA GLY A 92 -16.37 -26.76 2.49
C GLY A 92 -14.95 -27.24 2.73
N GLN A 93 -14.09 -27.13 1.71
CA GLN A 93 -12.69 -27.54 1.83
C GLN A 93 -11.84 -26.40 2.36
N THR A 94 -10.84 -26.74 3.15
CA THR A 94 -9.86 -25.77 3.64
C THR A 94 -8.85 -25.48 2.54
N VAL A 95 -8.70 -24.22 2.19
CA VAL A 95 -7.73 -23.75 1.20
C VAL A 95 -6.80 -22.75 1.85
N LYS A 96 -5.57 -22.70 1.36
CA LYS A 96 -4.58 -21.75 1.83
C LYS A 96 -4.81 -20.41 1.15
N ALA A 97 -4.79 -19.35 1.94
CA ALA A 97 -5.00 -18.00 1.46
C ALA A 97 -3.88 -17.11 1.96
N GLU A 98 -3.72 -15.96 1.32
CA GLU A 98 -2.76 -14.96 1.76
C GLU A 98 -3.30 -13.58 1.53
N GLU A 99 -2.83 -12.65 2.34
CA GLU A 99 -3.12 -11.24 2.21
C GLU A 99 -1.89 -10.44 2.59
N PHE A 100 -1.73 -9.29 1.97
CA PHE A 100 -0.64 -8.39 2.35
C PHE A 100 -1.16 -7.41 3.39
N ILE A 101 -0.53 -7.37 4.56
CA ILE A 101 -0.88 -6.42 5.61
C ILE A 101 0.04 -5.23 5.47
N ALA A 102 -0.54 -4.11 5.02
CA ALA A 102 0.21 -2.89 4.78
C ALA A 102 0.31 -2.08 6.06
N LYS A 103 1.53 -1.90 6.54
CA LYS A 103 1.79 -1.01 7.67
C LYS A 103 1.89 0.43 7.21
N LYS A 104 2.38 0.64 6.01
CA LYS A 104 2.49 1.95 5.37
C LYS A 104 2.09 1.80 3.91
N ILE A 105 1.47 2.82 3.36
CA ILE A 105 1.06 2.81 1.96
C ILE A 105 1.09 4.23 1.43
N GLY A 106 1.50 4.37 0.20
CA GLY A 106 1.53 5.66 -0.48
C GLY A 106 1.31 5.49 -1.96
N HIS A 107 1.03 6.58 -2.63
CA HIS A 107 0.94 6.57 -4.09
C HIS A 107 2.33 6.40 -4.69
N ASP A 108 2.39 5.71 -5.81
CA ASP A 108 3.62 5.63 -6.59
C ASP A 108 3.86 7.01 -7.21
N LEU A 109 4.85 7.72 -6.72
CA LEU A 109 5.07 9.12 -7.05
C LEU A 109 5.31 9.35 -8.53
N ALA A 110 5.98 8.43 -9.20
CA ALA A 110 6.27 8.57 -10.62
C ALA A 110 5.02 8.46 -11.49
N ARG A 111 3.94 7.88 -10.95
CA ARG A 111 2.71 7.59 -11.68
C ARG A 111 1.50 8.33 -11.15
N THR A 112 1.70 9.25 -10.22
CA THR A 112 0.62 9.95 -9.55
C THR A 112 0.94 11.43 -9.48
N ARG A 113 -0.07 12.27 -9.75
CA ARG A 113 0.06 13.71 -9.60
C ARG A 113 -0.74 14.13 -8.38
N TYR A 114 -0.13 14.89 -7.49
CA TYR A 114 -0.80 15.38 -6.30
C TYR A 114 -0.02 16.54 -5.69
N THR A 115 -0.67 17.22 -4.78
CA THR A 115 -0.06 18.30 -4.01
C THR A 115 0.00 17.86 -2.55
N VAL A 116 1.14 18.09 -1.92
CA VAL A 116 1.31 17.79 -0.51
C VAL A 116 0.80 18.97 0.31
N ASP A 117 -0.17 18.70 1.17
CA ASP A 117 -0.67 19.69 2.11
C ASP A 117 0.21 19.63 3.36
N ARG A 118 1.04 20.67 3.54
CA ARG A 118 1.97 20.72 4.64
C ARG A 118 1.40 21.54 5.79
N PRO A 119 1.61 21.11 7.03
CA PRO A 119 1.17 21.90 8.18
C PRO A 119 1.84 23.26 8.14
N ARG A 120 1.08 24.31 8.51
CA ARG A 120 1.64 25.65 8.61
C ARG A 120 2.55 25.73 9.82
N ARG A 121 3.77 26.24 9.61
CA ARG A 121 4.74 26.40 10.70
C ARG A 121 4.56 27.73 11.41
N THR A 122 4.88 27.74 12.69
CA THR A 122 5.03 29.01 13.42
C THR A 122 6.43 29.58 13.12
N GLN A 123 6.59 30.90 13.19
CA GLN A 123 7.88 31.52 12.87
C GLN A 123 9.02 31.04 13.74
N ALA A 124 8.76 30.83 15.02
CA ALA A 124 9.80 30.37 15.96
C ALA A 124 10.27 28.95 15.61
N THR A 125 9.40 28.12 15.10
CA THR A 125 9.72 26.75 14.74
C THR A 125 10.33 26.67 13.35
N ASP A 126 9.91 27.54 12.44
CA ASP A 126 10.35 27.49 11.05
C ASP A 126 11.86 27.66 10.90
N SER A 127 12.46 28.55 11.71
CA SER A 127 13.89 28.75 11.61
C SER A 127 14.71 27.56 12.11
N LEU A 128 14.16 26.74 12.99
CA LEU A 128 14.81 25.55 13.50
C LEU A 128 14.48 24.32 12.67
N ASP A 129 13.23 24.19 12.26
CA ASP A 129 12.74 22.99 11.63
C ASP A 129 13.02 22.94 10.13
N ALA A 130 13.25 24.09 9.49
CA ALA A 130 13.45 24.14 8.05
C ALA A 130 14.62 23.24 7.61
N GLY A 131 15.73 23.29 8.32
CA GLY A 131 16.88 22.44 8.01
C GLY A 131 16.65 20.98 8.34
N LEU A 132 15.93 20.70 9.39
CA LEU A 132 15.63 19.34 9.82
C LEU A 132 14.65 18.66 8.89
N GLU A 133 13.63 19.37 8.47
CA GLU A 133 12.64 18.81 7.56
C GLU A 133 13.22 18.55 6.17
N ASP A 134 14.06 19.43 5.68
CA ASP A 134 14.75 19.23 4.41
C ASP A 134 15.67 18.01 4.47
N ALA A 135 16.30 17.78 5.60
CA ALA A 135 17.14 16.60 5.79
C ALA A 135 16.33 15.32 5.91
N ALA A 136 15.10 15.39 6.39
CA ALA A 136 14.23 14.24 6.56
C ALA A 136 13.57 13.81 5.25
N LEU A 137 13.53 14.70 4.29
CA LEU A 137 12.96 14.41 2.97
C LEU A 137 14.01 13.86 2.03
#